data_166be9976c1693c32f3fb69976362ff3
#
_entry.id   166be9976c1693c32f3fb69976362ff3
#
_cell.length_a   1.000
_cell.length_b   1.000
_cell.length_c   1.000
_cell.angle_alpha   90.00
_cell.angle_beta   90.00
_cell.angle_gamma   90.00
#
_symmetry.space_group_name_H-M   'P 1'
#
loop_
_entity.id
_entity.type
_entity.pdbx_description
1 polymer ?
#
loop_
_entity_poly.entity_id
_entity_poly.type
_entity_poly.pdbx_seq_one_letter_code
_entity_poly.pdbx_strand_id
1 'polypeptide(L)'
;ANGDKIAGDWTKGLANGKGTYSWTNGDKYIGDIVDNLRTGKGILISANGDKYEGDWVDGKMTGKGTFTFEEGKYEGDLVDGKLHGKGTLTTSSGMRYVGKFLNNMQTKGTLYFSNGDKYVGDFVDGKSDGKGTYTWVNGDKYEGDWVDDKRTGKGTFIWSDGDKYVGDFVNNMSTGKGILVKVNGDKYEGDFLDGKSNGKG
;
A
#
# COMPACT_ATOMS: atom_id res chain seq x y z
N ALA A 1 39.80 10.85 -9.42
CA ALA A 1 38.65 11.40 -8.69
C ALA A 1 37.48 11.43 -9.67
N ASN A 2 36.35 10.85 -9.31
CA ASN A 2 35.13 10.75 -10.13
C ASN A 2 34.32 12.06 -10.19
N GLY A 3 34.82 13.15 -9.55
CA GLY A 3 34.17 14.47 -9.52
C GLY A 3 33.13 14.65 -8.40
N ASP A 4 32.84 13.62 -7.62
CA ASP A 4 31.98 13.77 -6.44
C ASP A 4 32.61 14.66 -5.38
N LYS A 5 31.80 15.38 -4.62
CA LYS A 5 32.22 16.34 -3.60
C LYS A 5 31.61 16.00 -2.25
N ILE A 6 32.42 16.15 -1.19
CA ILE A 6 31.95 16.07 0.18
C ILE A 6 32.36 17.39 0.87
N ALA A 7 31.37 18.06 1.47
CA ALA A 7 31.57 19.23 2.31
C ALA A 7 31.06 18.92 3.73
N GLY A 8 31.84 19.25 4.76
CA GLY A 8 31.50 18.97 6.15
C GLY A 8 32.73 18.81 7.01
N ASP A 9 32.58 18.27 8.21
CA ASP A 9 33.67 18.04 9.16
C ASP A 9 34.48 16.79 8.76
N TRP A 10 35.77 16.81 9.06
CA TRP A 10 36.71 15.75 8.72
C TRP A 10 37.53 15.32 9.94
N THR A 11 37.65 14.03 10.16
CA THR A 11 38.48 13.45 11.22
C THR A 11 39.36 12.36 10.62
N LYS A 12 40.68 12.47 10.79
CA LYS A 12 41.64 11.47 10.27
C LYS A 12 41.50 11.15 8.79
N GLY A 13 41.13 12.14 7.96
CA GLY A 13 40.93 11.96 6.51
C GLY A 13 39.61 11.34 6.10
N LEU A 14 38.68 11.12 7.02
CA LEU A 14 37.31 10.65 6.80
C LEU A 14 36.31 11.74 7.10
N ALA A 15 35.22 11.81 6.33
CA ALA A 15 34.12 12.72 6.61
C ALA A 15 33.36 12.22 7.88
N ASN A 16 33.16 13.13 8.83
CA ASN A 16 32.47 12.89 10.09
C ASN A 16 31.64 14.12 10.49
N GLY A 17 30.54 13.92 11.19
CA GLY A 17 29.67 15.03 11.61
C GLY A 17 28.54 15.31 10.63
N LYS A 18 28.12 16.58 10.53
CA LYS A 18 27.11 17.04 9.55
C LYS A 18 27.80 17.35 8.23
N GLY A 19 27.24 16.87 7.14
CA GLY A 19 27.85 17.09 5.83
C GLY A 19 26.91 17.03 4.65
N THR A 20 27.48 17.35 3.49
CA THR A 20 26.82 17.27 2.19
C THR A 20 27.67 16.45 1.24
N TYR A 21 27.07 15.40 0.66
CA TYR A 21 27.58 14.72 -0.52
C TYR A 21 26.90 15.31 -1.75
N SER A 22 27.67 15.57 -2.79
CA SER A 22 27.15 15.94 -4.11
C SER A 22 27.80 15.03 -5.15
N TRP A 23 26.99 14.22 -5.81
CA TRP A 23 27.43 13.31 -6.86
C TRP A 23 27.38 13.97 -8.23
N THR A 24 28.23 13.52 -9.12
CA THR A 24 28.31 14.04 -10.50
C THR A 24 27.07 13.76 -11.32
N ASN A 25 26.25 12.74 -10.93
CA ASN A 25 24.96 12.49 -11.55
C ASN A 25 23.84 13.47 -11.15
N GLY A 26 24.16 14.41 -10.24
CA GLY A 26 23.20 15.43 -9.75
C GLY A 26 22.52 15.09 -8.43
N ASP A 27 22.71 13.89 -7.89
CA ASP A 27 22.18 13.52 -6.56
C ASP A 27 22.88 14.33 -5.47
N LYS A 28 22.17 14.57 -4.36
CA LYS A 28 22.69 15.28 -3.20
C LYS A 28 22.18 14.65 -1.90
N TYR A 29 23.09 14.41 -0.97
CA TYR A 29 22.76 14.04 0.41
C TYR A 29 23.13 15.16 1.37
N ILE A 30 22.31 15.39 2.37
CA ILE A 30 22.55 16.34 3.46
C ILE A 30 22.18 15.64 4.75
N GLY A 31 23.13 15.46 5.68
CA GLY A 31 22.81 14.75 6.92
C GLY A 31 24.03 14.36 7.72
N ASP A 32 23.83 13.40 8.62
CA ASP A 32 24.88 12.83 9.47
C ASP A 32 25.77 11.88 8.67
N ILE A 33 27.07 11.99 8.89
CA ILE A 33 28.11 11.19 8.26
C ILE A 33 29.04 10.67 9.34
N VAL A 34 29.37 9.38 9.31
CA VAL A 34 30.41 8.77 10.13
C VAL A 34 31.30 7.91 9.22
N ASP A 35 32.61 8.17 9.27
CA ASP A 35 33.62 7.45 8.49
C ASP A 35 33.26 7.32 7.02
N ASN A 36 32.85 8.43 6.37
CA ASN A 36 32.35 8.56 5.01
C ASN A 36 31.00 7.87 4.73
N LEU A 37 30.32 7.28 5.72
CA LEU A 37 29.02 6.63 5.55
C LEU A 37 27.87 7.54 6.02
N ARG A 38 26.80 7.60 5.26
CA ARG A 38 25.56 8.26 5.67
C ARG A 38 24.97 7.50 6.87
N THR A 39 24.63 8.21 7.94
CA THR A 39 24.10 7.62 9.16
C THR A 39 23.12 8.59 9.83
N GLY A 40 22.48 8.19 10.93
CA GLY A 40 21.60 9.06 11.70
C GLY A 40 20.44 9.62 10.85
N LYS A 41 20.27 10.93 10.84
CA LYS A 41 19.25 11.62 10.05
C LYS A 41 19.85 12.26 8.80
N GLY A 42 19.15 12.10 7.67
CA GLY A 42 19.61 12.72 6.43
C GLY A 42 18.55 12.83 5.36
N ILE A 43 18.83 13.70 4.40
CA ILE A 43 18.00 13.98 3.23
C ILE A 43 18.79 13.58 2.01
N LEU A 44 18.23 12.74 1.15
CA LEU A 44 18.72 12.45 -0.20
C LEU A 44 17.78 13.11 -1.21
N ILE A 45 18.34 13.86 -2.13
CA ILE A 45 17.63 14.46 -3.25
C ILE A 45 18.26 13.89 -4.51
N SER A 46 17.48 13.15 -5.29
CA SER A 46 17.91 12.58 -6.57
C SER A 46 17.84 13.61 -7.70
N ALA A 47 18.61 13.42 -8.75
CA ALA A 47 18.65 14.34 -9.90
C ALA A 47 17.29 14.52 -10.60
N ASN A 48 16.41 13.52 -10.51
CA ASN A 48 15.03 13.59 -11.01
C ASN A 48 14.05 14.34 -10.09
N GLY A 49 14.52 14.82 -8.92
CA GLY A 49 13.69 15.52 -7.95
C GLY A 49 13.10 14.68 -6.84
N ASP A 50 13.23 13.36 -6.88
CA ASP A 50 12.79 12.49 -5.78
C ASP A 50 13.55 12.83 -4.50
N LYS A 51 12.84 12.81 -3.37
CA LYS A 51 13.40 13.15 -2.06
C LYS A 51 13.13 12.03 -1.06
N TYR A 52 14.18 11.57 -0.38
CA TYR A 52 14.06 10.81 0.86
C TYR A 52 14.50 11.65 2.04
N GLU A 53 13.77 11.61 3.14
CA GLU A 53 14.11 12.24 4.41
C GLU A 53 13.84 11.25 5.55
N GLY A 54 14.87 10.84 6.28
CA GLY A 54 14.69 9.82 7.31
C GLY A 54 15.98 9.30 7.92
N ASP A 55 15.87 8.09 8.44
CA ASP A 55 16.95 7.39 9.13
C ASP A 55 17.91 6.71 8.13
N TRP A 56 19.18 6.71 8.52
CA TRP A 56 20.28 6.10 7.76
C TRP A 56 21.13 5.23 8.67
N VAL A 57 21.53 4.07 8.18
CA VAL A 57 22.48 3.17 8.84
C VAL A 57 23.45 2.64 7.79
N ASP A 58 24.74 2.84 7.97
CA ASP A 58 25.81 2.36 7.08
C ASP A 58 25.55 2.64 5.60
N GLY A 59 25.15 3.88 5.29
CA GLY A 59 24.88 4.33 3.93
C GLY A 59 23.52 3.94 3.35
N LYS A 60 22.68 3.20 4.10
CA LYS A 60 21.38 2.71 3.65
C LYS A 60 20.21 3.42 4.36
N MET A 61 19.13 3.65 3.63
CA MET A 61 17.87 4.13 4.20
C MET A 61 17.25 3.01 5.05
N THR A 62 17.17 3.20 6.37
CA THR A 62 16.71 2.17 7.31
C THR A 62 16.06 2.85 8.52
N GLY A 63 14.95 2.32 9.03
CA GLY A 63 14.18 2.95 10.10
C GLY A 63 12.98 3.72 9.58
N LYS A 64 12.71 4.90 10.12
CA LYS A 64 11.58 5.75 9.71
C LYS A 64 12.00 6.75 8.65
N GLY A 65 11.17 6.91 7.63
CA GLY A 65 11.42 7.91 6.60
C GLY A 65 10.21 8.31 5.78
N THR A 66 10.41 9.38 5.05
CA THR A 66 9.48 9.92 4.06
C THR A 66 10.15 9.88 2.70
N PHE A 67 9.52 9.25 1.73
CA PHE A 67 9.92 9.24 0.34
C PHE A 67 8.90 10.05 -0.47
N THR A 68 9.32 11.11 -1.12
CA THR A 68 8.48 11.94 -2.00
C THR A 68 8.98 11.78 -3.43
N PHE A 69 8.10 11.44 -4.35
CA PHE A 69 8.37 11.20 -5.77
C PHE A 69 7.23 11.79 -6.61
N GLU A 70 7.40 11.87 -7.92
CA GLU A 70 6.43 12.51 -8.82
C GLU A 70 5.02 11.94 -8.65
N GLU A 71 4.89 10.61 -8.56
CA GLU A 71 3.61 9.94 -8.46
C GLU A 71 3.01 9.94 -7.05
N GLY A 72 3.74 10.48 -6.03
CA GLY A 72 3.18 10.53 -4.67
C GLY A 72 4.19 10.58 -3.53
N LYS A 73 3.79 10.03 -2.38
CA LYS A 73 4.55 10.07 -1.14
C LYS A 73 4.37 8.77 -0.34
N TYR A 74 5.47 8.25 0.20
CA TYR A 74 5.47 7.21 1.22
C TYR A 74 5.95 7.76 2.56
N GLU A 75 5.33 7.33 3.65
CA GLU A 75 5.73 7.63 5.03
C GLU A 75 5.67 6.33 5.83
N GLY A 76 6.81 5.86 6.36
CA GLY A 76 6.80 4.60 7.09
C GLY A 76 8.18 4.02 7.39
N ASP A 77 8.17 2.71 7.63
CA ASP A 77 9.37 1.94 7.91
C ASP A 77 10.12 1.56 6.61
N LEU A 78 11.43 1.61 6.67
CA LEU A 78 12.32 1.13 5.60
C LEU A 78 13.35 0.15 6.17
N VAL A 79 13.77 -0.80 5.35
CA VAL A 79 14.90 -1.69 5.58
C VAL A 79 15.71 -1.77 4.32
N ASP A 80 17.01 -1.40 4.40
CA ASP A 80 17.94 -1.41 3.28
C ASP A 80 17.41 -0.70 2.01
N GLY A 81 16.73 0.45 2.18
CA GLY A 81 16.16 1.24 1.10
C GLY A 81 14.84 0.73 0.52
N LYS A 82 14.27 -0.33 1.10
CA LYS A 82 12.97 -0.88 0.67
C LYS A 82 11.88 -0.54 1.68
N LEU A 83 10.67 -0.26 1.18
CA LEU A 83 9.49 -0.11 2.03
C LEU A 83 9.25 -1.42 2.80
N HIS A 84 9.13 -1.32 4.11
CA HIS A 84 8.99 -2.47 4.99
C HIS A 84 8.11 -2.09 6.19
N GLY A 85 7.63 -3.09 6.98
CA GLY A 85 6.88 -2.81 8.20
C GLY A 85 5.60 -2.01 7.95
N LYS A 86 5.34 -1.00 8.76
CA LYS A 86 4.15 -0.15 8.67
C LYS A 86 4.43 1.11 7.87
N GLY A 87 3.49 1.47 6.97
CA GLY A 87 3.61 2.70 6.21
C GLY A 87 2.31 3.18 5.60
N THR A 88 2.36 4.40 5.10
CA THR A 88 1.31 5.04 4.31
C THR A 88 1.90 5.42 2.96
N LEU A 89 1.27 4.97 1.89
CA LEU A 89 1.55 5.39 0.52
C LEU A 89 0.36 6.20 0.01
N THR A 90 0.61 7.42 -0.41
CA THR A 90 -0.39 8.30 -1.02
C THR A 90 0.05 8.64 -2.42
N THR A 91 -0.80 8.40 -3.42
CA THR A 91 -0.50 8.71 -4.81
C THR A 91 -1.01 10.11 -5.19
N SER A 92 -0.42 10.71 -6.22
CA SER A 92 -0.90 11.97 -6.82
C SER A 92 -2.32 11.87 -7.37
N SER A 93 -2.79 10.65 -7.73
CA SER A 93 -4.17 10.38 -8.14
C SER A 93 -5.19 10.39 -6.98
N GLY A 94 -4.73 10.57 -5.72
CA GLY A 94 -5.59 10.59 -4.54
C GLY A 94 -5.86 9.24 -3.89
N MET A 95 -5.28 8.15 -4.39
CA MET A 95 -5.32 6.85 -3.70
C MET A 95 -4.42 6.87 -2.47
N ARG A 96 -4.84 6.19 -1.39
CA ARG A 96 -4.04 6.09 -0.16
C ARG A 96 -4.09 4.68 0.42
N TYR A 97 -2.95 4.04 0.51
CA TYR A 97 -2.78 2.77 1.23
C TYR A 97 -2.19 3.02 2.61
N VAL A 98 -2.76 2.38 3.63
CA VAL A 98 -2.24 2.37 5.01
C VAL A 98 -2.15 0.93 5.47
N GLY A 99 -0.95 0.44 5.70
CA GLY A 99 -0.79 -0.97 6.04
C GLY A 99 0.64 -1.44 6.17
N LYS A 100 0.82 -2.73 5.94
CA LYS A 100 2.11 -3.40 6.01
C LYS A 100 2.74 -3.52 4.63
N PHE A 101 4.05 -3.33 4.60
CA PHE A 101 4.91 -3.54 3.44
C PHE A 101 5.93 -4.63 3.73
N LEU A 102 6.29 -5.39 2.72
CA LEU A 102 7.38 -6.34 2.71
C LEU A 102 8.17 -6.16 1.40
N ASN A 103 9.39 -5.64 1.49
CA ASN A 103 10.27 -5.42 0.33
C ASN A 103 9.58 -4.68 -0.83
N ASN A 104 9.01 -3.51 -0.56
CA ASN A 104 8.23 -2.63 -1.45
C ASN A 104 6.81 -3.11 -1.78
N MET A 105 6.42 -4.33 -1.43
CA MET A 105 5.08 -4.87 -1.72
C MET A 105 4.11 -4.64 -0.56
N GLN A 106 2.91 -4.22 -0.86
CA GLN A 106 1.79 -4.18 0.07
C GLN A 106 1.38 -5.62 0.43
N THR A 107 1.07 -5.88 1.70
CA THR A 107 0.69 -7.23 2.15
C THR A 107 -0.65 -7.27 2.87
N LYS A 108 -0.90 -6.39 3.82
CA LYS A 108 -2.16 -6.29 4.56
C LYS A 108 -2.41 -4.87 5.02
N GLY A 109 -3.59 -4.34 4.72
CA GLY A 109 -3.89 -2.96 5.07
C GLY A 109 -5.25 -2.47 4.59
N THR A 110 -5.36 -1.15 4.53
CA THR A 110 -6.52 -0.42 4.01
C THR A 110 -6.10 0.39 2.80
N LEU A 111 -6.79 0.18 1.69
CA LEU A 111 -6.70 1.01 0.49
C LEU A 111 -7.94 1.90 0.41
N TYR A 112 -7.73 3.19 0.36
CA TYR A 112 -8.73 4.21 0.07
C TYR A 112 -8.58 4.62 -1.39
N PHE A 113 -9.63 4.44 -2.16
CA PHE A 113 -9.68 4.84 -3.56
C PHE A 113 -10.06 6.31 -3.71
N SER A 114 -9.66 6.94 -4.79
CA SER A 114 -9.96 8.35 -5.06
C SER A 114 -11.46 8.64 -5.26
N ASN A 115 -12.27 7.62 -5.61
CA ASN A 115 -13.71 7.71 -5.73
C ASN A 115 -14.48 7.60 -4.39
N GLY A 116 -13.76 7.39 -3.28
CA GLY A 116 -14.34 7.23 -1.94
C GLY A 116 -14.56 5.79 -1.49
N ASP A 117 -14.36 4.81 -2.38
CA ASP A 117 -14.41 3.40 -2.01
C ASP A 117 -13.26 3.03 -1.06
N LYS A 118 -13.40 1.92 -0.36
CA LYS A 118 -12.39 1.41 0.58
C LYS A 118 -12.29 -0.10 0.52
N TYR A 119 -11.07 -0.62 0.47
CA TYR A 119 -10.77 -2.02 0.69
C TYR A 119 -9.94 -2.21 1.96
N VAL A 120 -10.27 -3.20 2.77
CA VAL A 120 -9.51 -3.63 3.96
C VAL A 120 -9.25 -5.12 3.85
N GLY A 121 -8.00 -5.53 3.73
CA GLY A 121 -7.70 -6.94 3.53
C GLY A 121 -6.25 -7.23 3.21
N ASP A 122 -6.06 -8.42 2.62
CA ASP A 122 -4.77 -8.91 2.19
C ASP A 122 -4.48 -8.48 0.73
N PHE A 123 -3.20 -8.34 0.42
CA PHE A 123 -2.72 -7.93 -0.90
C PHE A 123 -1.58 -8.84 -1.37
N VAL A 124 -1.58 -9.18 -2.64
CA VAL A 124 -0.49 -9.84 -3.36
C VAL A 124 -0.24 -9.06 -4.65
N ASP A 125 1.01 -8.70 -4.91
CA ASP A 125 1.45 -7.94 -6.10
C ASP A 125 0.58 -6.69 -6.39
N GLY A 126 0.19 -5.98 -5.32
CA GLY A 126 -0.60 -4.75 -5.39
C GLY A 126 -2.09 -4.93 -5.62
N LYS A 127 -2.57 -6.18 -5.71
CA LYS A 127 -3.99 -6.52 -5.90
C LYS A 127 -4.61 -7.06 -4.62
N SER A 128 -5.90 -6.87 -4.46
CA SER A 128 -6.69 -7.53 -3.41
C SER A 128 -6.66 -9.05 -3.64
N ASP A 129 -6.09 -9.78 -2.70
CA ASP A 129 -5.95 -11.24 -2.77
C ASP A 129 -5.99 -11.83 -1.36
N GLY A 130 -6.75 -12.90 -1.14
CA GLY A 130 -7.01 -13.47 0.19
C GLY A 130 -8.34 -13.01 0.78
N LYS A 131 -8.37 -12.71 2.07
CA LYS A 131 -9.59 -12.23 2.76
C LYS A 131 -9.65 -10.72 2.79
N GLY A 132 -10.83 -10.16 2.48
CA GLY A 132 -10.99 -8.72 2.51
C GLY A 132 -12.43 -8.23 2.52
N THR A 133 -12.56 -6.97 2.90
CA THR A 133 -13.81 -6.23 2.91
C THR A 133 -13.69 -5.04 1.97
N TYR A 134 -14.57 -4.96 0.99
CA TYR A 134 -14.74 -3.78 0.14
C TYR A 134 -16.01 -3.03 0.55
N THR A 135 -15.89 -1.73 0.70
CA THR A 135 -17.01 -0.83 0.98
C THR A 135 -17.07 0.21 -0.12
N TRP A 136 -18.18 0.24 -0.84
CA TRP A 136 -18.43 1.23 -1.88
C TRP A 136 -18.93 2.55 -1.26
N VAL A 137 -18.71 3.64 -1.98
CA VAL A 137 -19.14 4.98 -1.55
C VAL A 137 -20.67 5.08 -1.38
N ASN A 138 -21.43 4.25 -2.13
CA ASN A 138 -22.91 4.18 -1.99
C ASN A 138 -23.39 3.44 -0.74
N GLY A 139 -22.46 2.86 0.06
CA GLY A 139 -22.77 2.11 1.27
C GLY A 139 -22.85 0.59 1.09
N ASP A 140 -22.80 0.07 -0.12
CA ASP A 140 -22.70 -1.38 -0.35
C ASP A 140 -21.42 -1.93 0.30
N LYS A 141 -21.45 -3.19 0.69
CA LYS A 141 -20.32 -3.87 1.32
C LYS A 141 -20.19 -5.30 0.83
N TYR A 142 -18.97 -5.72 0.51
CA TYR A 142 -18.63 -7.13 0.34
C TYR A 142 -17.59 -7.54 1.35
N GLU A 143 -17.74 -8.72 1.94
CA GLU A 143 -16.79 -9.36 2.84
C GLU A 143 -16.61 -10.81 2.41
N GLY A 144 -15.39 -11.22 2.05
CA GLY A 144 -15.16 -12.58 1.56
C GLY A 144 -13.79 -12.78 0.96
N ASP A 145 -13.72 -13.79 0.08
CA ASP A 145 -12.51 -14.16 -0.63
C ASP A 145 -12.28 -13.31 -1.88
N TRP A 146 -11.02 -13.03 -2.15
CA TRP A 146 -10.54 -12.26 -3.27
C TRP A 146 -9.41 -12.97 -3.99
N VAL A 147 -9.36 -12.91 -5.29
CA VAL A 147 -8.24 -13.31 -6.14
C VAL A 147 -8.09 -12.29 -7.26
N ASP A 148 -6.90 -11.70 -7.43
CA ASP A 148 -6.60 -10.72 -8.48
C ASP A 148 -7.68 -9.62 -8.60
N ASP A 149 -8.03 -8.94 -7.50
CA ASP A 149 -9.06 -7.89 -7.40
C ASP A 149 -10.50 -8.36 -7.71
N LYS A 150 -10.75 -9.66 -7.77
CA LYS A 150 -12.07 -10.22 -8.03
C LYS A 150 -12.62 -10.95 -6.82
N ARG A 151 -13.88 -10.70 -6.50
CA ARG A 151 -14.62 -11.48 -5.50
C ARG A 151 -14.73 -12.91 -5.99
N THR A 152 -14.35 -13.86 -5.14
CA THR A 152 -14.36 -15.30 -5.44
C THR A 152 -14.71 -16.10 -4.18
N GLY A 153 -14.82 -17.43 -4.29
CA GLY A 153 -15.07 -18.29 -3.13
C GLY A 153 -16.31 -17.93 -2.35
N LYS A 154 -16.23 -17.96 -1.04
CA LYS A 154 -17.33 -17.63 -0.14
C LYS A 154 -17.31 -16.15 0.24
N GLY A 155 -18.51 -15.54 0.23
CA GLY A 155 -18.62 -14.13 0.61
C GLY A 155 -20.03 -13.73 1.05
N THR A 156 -20.06 -12.55 1.65
CA THR A 156 -21.29 -11.85 2.03
C THR A 156 -21.32 -10.52 1.30
N PHE A 157 -22.38 -10.25 0.57
CA PHE A 157 -22.67 -8.95 -0.01
C PHE A 157 -23.85 -8.32 0.74
N ILE A 158 -23.70 -7.08 1.17
CA ILE A 158 -24.74 -6.31 1.83
C ILE A 158 -24.96 -5.06 0.98
N TRP A 159 -26.17 -4.89 0.47
CA TRP A 159 -26.56 -3.69 -0.26
C TRP A 159 -26.85 -2.55 0.72
N SER A 160 -26.76 -1.34 0.25
CA SER A 160 -26.99 -0.13 1.05
C SER A 160 -28.43 0.00 1.55
N ASP A 161 -29.39 -0.67 0.90
CA ASP A 161 -30.80 -0.76 1.33
C ASP A 161 -31.04 -1.80 2.42
N GLY A 162 -30.01 -2.59 2.77
CA GLY A 162 -30.06 -3.63 3.81
C GLY A 162 -30.27 -5.05 3.31
N ASP A 163 -30.51 -5.26 2.03
CA ASP A 163 -30.53 -6.61 1.45
C ASP A 163 -29.19 -7.30 1.67
N LYS A 164 -29.20 -8.63 1.82
CA LYS A 164 -27.99 -9.40 2.10
C LYS A 164 -27.96 -10.71 1.30
N TYR A 165 -26.85 -10.94 0.63
CA TYR A 165 -26.52 -12.22 0.00
C TYR A 165 -25.37 -12.89 0.75
N VAL A 166 -25.46 -14.19 0.98
CA VAL A 166 -24.39 -15.04 1.52
C VAL A 166 -24.27 -16.27 0.63
N GLY A 167 -23.12 -16.48 0.02
CA GLY A 167 -22.96 -17.62 -0.90
C GLY A 167 -21.63 -17.60 -1.64
N ASP A 168 -21.64 -18.32 -2.77
CA ASP A 168 -20.48 -18.46 -3.64
C ASP A 168 -20.35 -17.29 -4.63
N PHE A 169 -19.11 -16.94 -4.93
CA PHE A 169 -18.74 -15.95 -5.91
C PHE A 169 -17.70 -16.49 -6.89
N VAL A 170 -17.83 -16.14 -8.16
CA VAL A 170 -16.83 -16.37 -9.21
C VAL A 170 -16.73 -15.10 -10.06
N ASN A 171 -15.53 -14.56 -10.23
CA ASN A 171 -15.27 -13.38 -11.07
C ASN A 171 -16.26 -12.22 -10.80
N ASN A 172 -16.45 -11.85 -9.53
CA ASN A 172 -17.35 -10.79 -9.06
C ASN A 172 -18.86 -11.10 -9.08
N MET A 173 -19.30 -12.23 -9.58
CA MET A 173 -20.72 -12.61 -9.67
C MET A 173 -21.08 -13.67 -8.65
N SER A 174 -22.26 -13.56 -8.03
CA SER A 174 -22.81 -14.62 -7.20
C SER A 174 -23.19 -15.82 -8.06
N THR A 175 -22.83 -17.02 -7.60
CA THR A 175 -23.03 -18.29 -8.32
C THR A 175 -23.23 -19.44 -7.32
N GLY A 176 -23.54 -20.65 -7.85
CA GLY A 176 -23.69 -21.82 -6.98
C GLY A 176 -24.77 -21.67 -5.92
N LYS A 177 -24.53 -22.19 -4.72
CA LYS A 177 -25.49 -22.13 -3.62
C LYS A 177 -25.35 -20.82 -2.84
N GLY A 178 -26.51 -20.21 -2.51
CA GLY A 178 -26.53 -19.00 -1.72
C GLY A 178 -27.87 -18.70 -1.07
N ILE A 179 -27.84 -17.72 -0.18
CA ILE A 179 -29.00 -17.23 0.56
C ILE A 179 -29.09 -15.72 0.30
N LEU A 180 -30.22 -15.28 -0.21
CA LEU A 180 -30.58 -13.88 -0.33
C LEU A 180 -31.68 -13.56 0.69
N VAL A 181 -31.44 -12.60 1.56
CA VAL A 181 -32.41 -12.09 2.53
C VAL A 181 -32.68 -10.62 2.19
N LYS A 182 -33.93 -10.29 1.97
CA LYS A 182 -34.41 -8.95 1.72
C LYS A 182 -34.69 -8.20 3.02
N VAL A 183 -34.59 -6.87 2.99
CA VAL A 183 -34.88 -6.02 4.15
C VAL A 183 -36.34 -6.19 4.64
N ASN A 184 -37.29 -6.54 3.75
CA ASN A 184 -38.68 -6.80 4.09
C ASN A 184 -38.90 -8.21 4.73
N GLY A 185 -37.83 -9.00 4.90
CA GLY A 185 -37.86 -10.33 5.48
C GLY A 185 -38.00 -11.48 4.49
N ASP A 186 -38.21 -11.21 3.21
CA ASP A 186 -38.25 -12.26 2.18
C ASP A 186 -36.89 -12.96 2.09
N LYS A 187 -36.92 -14.29 1.97
CA LYS A 187 -35.73 -15.14 1.87
C LYS A 187 -35.80 -16.03 0.62
N TYR A 188 -34.72 -16.05 -0.14
CA TYR A 188 -34.48 -17.07 -1.16
C TYR A 188 -33.23 -17.86 -0.77
N GLU A 189 -33.34 -19.19 -0.76
CA GLU A 189 -32.21 -20.10 -0.56
C GLU A 189 -32.18 -21.11 -1.69
N GLY A 190 -31.17 -21.07 -2.53
CA GLY A 190 -31.12 -21.90 -3.73
C GLY A 190 -29.89 -21.63 -4.59
N ASP A 191 -30.03 -21.96 -5.86
CA ASP A 191 -28.96 -21.77 -6.84
C ASP A 191 -28.92 -20.34 -7.36
N PHE A 192 -27.73 -19.88 -7.63
CA PHE A 192 -27.45 -18.61 -8.29
C PHE A 192 -26.62 -18.84 -9.55
N LEU A 193 -26.85 -18.04 -10.57
CA LEU A 193 -26.10 -18.03 -11.80
C LEU A 193 -25.97 -16.59 -12.30
N ASP A 194 -24.74 -16.16 -12.57
CA ASP A 194 -24.40 -14.83 -13.08
C ASP A 194 -25.10 -13.68 -12.31
N GLY A 195 -25.07 -13.77 -11.00
CA GLY A 195 -25.63 -12.74 -10.12
C GLY A 195 -27.13 -12.80 -9.89
N LYS A 196 -27.83 -13.80 -10.43
CA LYS A 196 -29.29 -13.95 -10.33
C LYS A 196 -29.67 -15.26 -9.66
N SER A 197 -30.80 -15.27 -8.92
CA SER A 197 -31.42 -16.51 -8.47
C SER A 197 -31.81 -17.38 -9.66
N ASN A 198 -31.50 -18.68 -9.60
CA ASN A 198 -31.72 -19.64 -10.67
C ASN A 198 -32.46 -20.87 -10.14
N GLY A 199 -33.66 -21.11 -10.66
CA GLY A 199 -34.49 -22.27 -10.26
C GLY A 199 -35.52 -21.95 -9.19
N LYS A 200 -36.08 -23.01 -8.60
CA LYS A 200 -37.02 -22.93 -7.46
C LYS A 200 -36.21 -22.84 -6.16
N GLY A 201 -36.46 -21.82 -5.36
CA GLY A 201 -35.94 -21.65 -4.01
C GLY A 201 -36.94 -22.08 -2.96
#